data_0d36633bf9e1af7f346e6acc9f31aef7
#
_entry.id   0d36633bf9e1af7f346e6acc9f31aef7
#
_cell.length_a   1.000
_cell.length_b   1.000
_cell.length_c   1.000
_cell.angle_alpha   90.00
_cell.angle_beta   90.00
_cell.angle_gamma   90.00
#
_symmetry.space_group_name_H-M   'P 1'
#
loop_
_entity.id
_entity.type
_entity.pdbx_description
1 polymer ?
#
loop_
_entity_poly.entity_id
_entity_poly.type
_entity_poly.pdbx_seq_one_letter_code
_entity_poly.pdbx_strand_id
1 'polypeptide(L)'
;TADIEVPAGGAEGMILTSGGRFAGYGFYLLKGKPVFLWNLVDLERLKWEGPDALTPGKHTVEFDFKYEGLGVGTLAFNNMSGLGRPGTGTLKVDGKAVQTVRMERTLPMILQWDESFDVGSDTLTGVNDADYKPPFALTARLDRLTIKVDRPMLSQADIRKLEGAQSEAVDGKPLTRVQ
;
A
#
# COMPACT_ATOMS: atom_id res chain seq x y z
N THR A 1 1.09 -2.90 -10.42
CA THR A 1 0.62 -2.65 -11.80
C THR A 1 -0.42 -3.67 -12.16
N ALA A 2 -1.56 -3.23 -12.66
CA ALA A 2 -2.64 -4.07 -13.18
C ALA A 2 -2.91 -3.70 -14.65
N ASP A 3 -2.84 -4.69 -15.53
CA ASP A 3 -3.31 -4.57 -16.92
C ASP A 3 -4.74 -5.10 -16.96
N ILE A 4 -5.68 -4.25 -17.32
CA ILE A 4 -7.12 -4.53 -17.28
C ILE A 4 -7.78 -4.18 -18.61
N GLU A 5 -8.93 -4.81 -18.89
CA GLU A 5 -9.80 -4.44 -19.99
C GLU A 5 -11.18 -4.06 -19.46
N VAL A 6 -11.52 -2.78 -19.65
CA VAL A 6 -12.79 -2.18 -19.21
C VAL A 6 -13.85 -2.44 -20.27
N PRO A 7 -15.00 -3.06 -19.92
CA PRO A 7 -16.09 -3.30 -20.87
C PRO A 7 -16.80 -2.00 -21.27
N ALA A 8 -17.63 -2.07 -22.32
CA ALA A 8 -18.39 -0.91 -22.84
C ALA A 8 -19.28 -0.23 -21.78
N GLY A 9 -19.75 -0.96 -20.79
CA GLY A 9 -20.56 -0.45 -19.68
C GLY A 9 -19.79 0.21 -18.53
N GLY A 10 -18.45 0.32 -18.65
CA GLY A 10 -17.58 0.73 -17.53
C GLY A 10 -17.27 -0.45 -16.62
N ALA A 11 -16.47 -0.19 -15.58
CA ALA A 11 -16.08 -1.22 -14.62
C ALA A 11 -15.95 -0.65 -13.21
N GLU A 12 -16.14 -1.52 -12.21
CA GLU A 12 -15.82 -1.27 -10.81
C GLU A 12 -15.39 -2.57 -10.14
N GLY A 13 -14.92 -2.48 -8.91
CA GLY A 13 -14.54 -3.64 -8.11
C GLY A 13 -13.08 -3.67 -7.74
N MET A 14 -12.75 -4.63 -6.88
CA MET A 14 -11.42 -4.79 -6.29
C MET A 14 -10.46 -5.44 -7.28
N ILE A 15 -9.33 -4.78 -7.54
CA ILE A 15 -8.21 -5.36 -8.29
C ILE A 15 -7.35 -6.19 -7.34
N LEU A 16 -7.01 -5.60 -6.19
CA LEU A 16 -6.14 -6.18 -5.18
C LEU A 16 -6.45 -5.58 -3.82
N THR A 17 -6.60 -6.39 -2.79
CA THR A 17 -6.64 -5.93 -1.40
C THR A 17 -5.73 -6.77 -0.51
N SER A 18 -5.22 -6.15 0.54
CA SER A 18 -4.55 -6.82 1.65
C SER A 18 -4.99 -6.17 2.94
N GLY A 19 -5.68 -6.93 3.77
CA GLY A 19 -6.33 -6.41 4.96
C GLY A 19 -7.73 -5.85 4.70
N GLY A 20 -8.29 -5.14 5.66
CA GLY A 20 -9.66 -4.68 5.64
C GLY A 20 -9.90 -3.50 6.57
N ARG A 21 -11.01 -3.55 7.32
CA ARG A 21 -11.46 -2.46 8.21
C ARG A 21 -10.42 -2.06 9.25
N PHE A 22 -9.70 -3.02 9.83
CA PHE A 22 -8.78 -2.75 10.93
C PHE A 22 -7.39 -2.31 10.49
N ALA A 23 -6.93 -2.69 9.32
CA ALA A 23 -5.74 -2.13 8.66
C ALA A 23 -5.57 -2.75 7.28
N GLY A 24 -4.90 -2.06 6.38
CA GLY A 24 -4.58 -2.62 5.09
C GLY A 24 -4.59 -1.60 3.96
N TYR A 25 -4.64 -2.10 2.76
CA TYR A 25 -4.74 -1.29 1.56
C TYR A 25 -5.58 -2.00 0.50
N GLY A 26 -6.23 -1.20 -0.33
CA GLY A 26 -6.98 -1.67 -1.48
C GLY A 26 -6.62 -0.92 -2.75
N PHE A 27 -6.57 -1.65 -3.85
CA PHE A 27 -6.41 -1.12 -5.19
C PHE A 27 -7.63 -1.54 -6.01
N TYR A 28 -8.48 -0.60 -6.41
CA TYR A 28 -9.80 -0.90 -6.95
C TYR A 28 -10.29 0.16 -7.93
N LEU A 29 -11.36 -0.17 -8.63
CA LEU A 29 -12.14 0.79 -9.43
C LEU A 29 -13.39 1.17 -8.66
N LEU A 30 -13.56 2.46 -8.38
CA LEU A 30 -14.75 3.02 -7.74
C LEU A 30 -15.52 3.88 -8.74
N LYS A 31 -16.70 3.44 -9.15
CA LYS A 31 -17.49 4.14 -10.19
C LYS A 31 -16.66 4.41 -11.46
N GLY A 32 -15.87 3.44 -11.85
CA GLY A 32 -14.95 3.51 -13.00
C GLY A 32 -13.61 4.19 -12.74
N LYS A 33 -13.41 4.91 -11.64
CA LYS A 33 -12.16 5.60 -11.33
C LYS A 33 -11.18 4.68 -10.63
N PRO A 34 -9.91 4.67 -11.01
CA PRO A 34 -8.89 3.94 -10.29
C PRO A 34 -8.61 4.58 -8.92
N VAL A 35 -8.55 3.75 -7.90
CA VAL A 35 -8.32 4.15 -6.51
C VAL A 35 -7.25 3.26 -5.90
N PHE A 36 -6.31 3.85 -5.19
CA PHE A 36 -5.52 3.17 -4.17
C PHE A 36 -5.84 3.80 -2.82
N LEU A 37 -6.12 2.97 -1.83
CA LEU A 37 -6.45 3.42 -0.48
C LEU A 37 -5.62 2.66 0.53
N TRP A 38 -5.01 3.40 1.46
CA TRP A 38 -4.36 2.86 2.65
C TRP A 38 -5.18 3.19 3.89
N ASN A 39 -5.37 2.20 4.75
CA ASN A 39 -6.14 2.28 5.97
C ASN A 39 -5.26 1.96 7.18
N LEU A 40 -5.15 2.89 8.10
CA LEU A 40 -4.50 2.72 9.40
C LEU A 40 -5.55 2.55 10.49
N VAL A 41 -5.90 1.30 10.80
CA VAL A 41 -6.75 0.89 11.93
C VAL A 41 -8.02 1.73 12.10
N ASP A 42 -8.67 2.08 11.01
CA ASP A 42 -9.87 2.94 10.97
C ASP A 42 -9.66 4.38 11.52
N LEU A 43 -8.45 4.72 11.93
CA LEU A 43 -8.10 6.04 12.47
C LEU A 43 -7.69 7.03 11.39
N GLU A 44 -7.00 6.55 10.38
CA GLU A 44 -6.52 7.36 9.26
C GLU A 44 -6.64 6.59 7.95
N ARG A 45 -7.16 7.25 6.93
CA ARG A 45 -7.17 6.74 5.56
C ARG A 45 -6.52 7.73 4.64
N LEU A 46 -5.64 7.22 3.77
CA LEU A 46 -5.08 7.98 2.68
C LEU A 46 -5.57 7.38 1.37
N LYS A 47 -6.09 8.24 0.49
CA LYS A 47 -6.72 7.84 -0.76
C LYS A 47 -6.06 8.55 -1.93
N TRP A 48 -5.71 7.78 -2.94
CA TRP A 48 -5.35 8.24 -4.27
C TRP A 48 -6.48 7.86 -5.21
N GLU A 49 -6.99 8.82 -5.95
CA GLU A 49 -8.13 8.61 -6.86
C GLU A 49 -7.84 9.27 -8.21
N GLY A 50 -8.07 8.55 -9.28
CA GLY A 50 -8.01 9.11 -10.62
C GLY A 50 -9.09 10.18 -10.84
N PRO A 51 -8.83 11.22 -11.64
CA PRO A 51 -9.79 12.29 -11.87
C PRO A 51 -11.04 11.81 -12.60
N ASP A 52 -10.89 10.85 -13.51
CA ASP A 52 -11.92 10.40 -14.42
C ASP A 52 -12.11 8.89 -14.37
N ALA A 53 -13.31 8.43 -14.73
CA ALA A 53 -13.58 7.03 -14.98
C ALA A 53 -12.80 6.55 -16.21
N LEU A 54 -12.29 5.33 -16.16
CA LEU A 54 -11.59 4.71 -17.28
C LEU A 54 -12.57 4.48 -18.43
N THR A 55 -12.13 4.78 -19.64
CA THR A 55 -12.89 4.51 -20.85
C THR A 55 -12.94 3.00 -21.17
N PRO A 56 -13.93 2.51 -21.95
CA PRO A 56 -13.87 1.15 -22.43
C PRO A 56 -12.58 0.85 -23.20
N GLY A 57 -12.00 -0.33 -22.96
CA GLY A 57 -10.77 -0.77 -23.60
C GLY A 57 -9.68 -1.18 -22.61
N LYS A 58 -8.46 -1.32 -23.13
CA LYS A 58 -7.30 -1.75 -22.36
C LYS A 58 -6.66 -0.56 -21.64
N HIS A 59 -6.37 -0.75 -20.36
CA HIS A 59 -5.68 0.21 -19.52
C HIS A 59 -4.62 -0.48 -18.66
N THR A 60 -3.57 0.27 -18.35
CA THR A 60 -2.61 -0.09 -17.32
C THR A 60 -2.78 0.86 -16.13
N VAL A 61 -3.17 0.34 -14.99
CA VAL A 61 -3.27 1.09 -13.73
C VAL A 61 -2.12 0.69 -12.83
N GLU A 62 -1.41 1.69 -12.28
CA GLU A 62 -0.21 1.45 -11.48
C GLU A 62 -0.25 2.28 -10.21
N PHE A 63 0.14 1.68 -9.09
CA PHE A 63 0.47 2.40 -7.86
C PHE A 63 1.95 2.16 -7.53
N ASP A 64 2.71 3.24 -7.50
CA ASP A 64 4.13 3.25 -7.17
C ASP A 64 4.34 3.94 -5.82
N PHE A 65 4.97 3.24 -4.88
CA PHE A 65 5.20 3.75 -3.52
C PHE A 65 6.70 3.78 -3.22
N LYS A 66 7.22 4.98 -2.97
CA LYS A 66 8.61 5.20 -2.55
C LYS A 66 8.67 5.40 -1.05
N TYR A 67 9.18 4.41 -0.34
CA TYR A 67 9.40 4.46 1.10
C TYR A 67 10.71 5.16 1.45
N GLU A 68 10.69 6.05 2.44
CA GLU A 68 11.86 6.84 2.89
C GLU A 68 12.62 6.17 4.05
N GLY A 69 12.30 4.93 4.39
CA GLY A 69 12.90 4.19 5.49
C GLY A 69 13.65 2.93 5.03
N LEU A 70 14.12 2.19 6.01
CA LEU A 70 14.90 0.96 5.83
C LEU A 70 14.04 -0.31 5.98
N GLY A 71 12.75 -0.22 5.73
CA GLY A 71 11.83 -1.34 5.96
C GLY A 71 11.82 -1.74 7.44
N VAL A 72 11.94 -3.04 7.71
CA VAL A 72 11.97 -3.56 9.09
C VAL A 72 13.09 -2.95 9.93
N GLY A 73 14.23 -2.58 9.31
CA GLY A 73 15.34 -1.90 9.99
C GLY A 73 14.96 -0.53 10.58
N THR A 74 13.89 0.10 10.09
CA THR A 74 13.36 1.35 10.66
C THR A 74 12.97 1.18 12.13
N LEU A 75 12.50 0.02 12.55
CA LEU A 75 12.14 -0.25 13.94
C LEU A 75 13.33 -0.11 14.89
N ALA A 76 14.50 -0.60 14.50
CA ALA A 76 15.72 -0.49 15.30
C ALA A 76 16.11 0.99 15.53
N PHE A 77 15.97 1.84 14.50
CA PHE A 77 16.30 3.26 14.62
C PHE A 77 15.24 4.08 15.38
N ASN A 78 14.00 3.62 15.42
CA ASN A 78 12.90 4.30 16.09
C ASN A 78 12.62 3.76 17.49
N ASN A 79 13.53 3.02 18.10
CA ASN A 79 13.34 2.36 19.41
C ASN A 79 12.06 1.52 19.46
N MET A 80 11.75 0.81 18.40
CA MET A 80 10.53 -0.01 18.29
C MET A 80 9.23 0.78 18.46
N SER A 81 9.21 2.06 18.08
CA SER A 81 8.03 2.92 18.25
C SER A 81 6.78 2.46 17.49
N GLY A 82 6.91 1.50 16.59
CA GLY A 82 5.80 0.98 15.80
C GLY A 82 5.39 1.85 14.61
N LEU A 83 5.88 3.06 14.51
CA LEU A 83 5.62 3.95 13.36
C LEU A 83 6.75 3.83 12.33
N GLY A 84 6.37 3.69 11.06
CA GLY A 84 7.29 3.73 9.95
C GLY A 84 7.66 5.14 9.52
N ARG A 85 8.61 5.22 8.59
CA ARG A 85 9.00 6.49 7.95
C ARG A 85 7.95 6.93 6.94
N PRO A 86 7.97 8.19 6.53
CA PRO A 86 7.18 8.67 5.41
C PRO A 86 7.45 7.91 4.11
N GLY A 87 6.59 8.17 3.14
CA GLY A 87 6.74 7.70 1.78
C GLY A 87 5.87 8.50 0.83
N THR A 88 6.08 8.32 -0.45
CA THR A 88 5.30 8.99 -1.49
C THR A 88 4.66 7.97 -2.40
N GLY A 89 3.33 8.00 -2.46
CA GLY A 89 2.53 7.19 -3.37
C GLY A 89 2.17 7.97 -4.64
N THR A 90 2.26 7.33 -5.78
CA THR A 90 1.86 7.87 -7.08
C THR A 90 0.95 6.88 -7.80
N LEU A 91 -0.29 7.33 -8.03
CA LEU A 91 -1.24 6.61 -8.87
C LEU A 91 -1.03 7.03 -10.33
N LYS A 92 -0.94 6.04 -11.23
CA LYS A 92 -0.74 6.26 -12.66
C LYS A 92 -1.80 5.52 -13.47
N VAL A 93 -2.18 6.10 -14.59
CA VAL A 93 -3.05 5.50 -15.60
C VAL A 93 -2.35 5.62 -16.95
N ASP A 94 -2.17 4.50 -17.64
CA ASP A 94 -1.52 4.41 -18.95
C ASP A 94 -0.16 5.15 -18.99
N GLY A 95 0.62 4.94 -17.93
CA GLY A 95 1.95 5.52 -17.74
C GLY A 95 1.97 6.99 -17.29
N LYS A 96 0.83 7.66 -17.16
CA LYS A 96 0.74 9.04 -16.69
C LYS A 96 0.38 9.11 -15.21
N ALA A 97 1.14 9.85 -14.42
CA ALA A 97 0.79 10.15 -13.05
C ALA A 97 -0.50 10.99 -12.99
N VAL A 98 -1.50 10.49 -12.27
CA VAL A 98 -2.80 11.16 -12.08
C VAL A 98 -2.93 11.77 -10.69
N GLN A 99 -2.27 11.17 -9.70
CA GLN A 99 -2.21 11.75 -8.36
C GLN A 99 -0.95 11.28 -7.65
N THR A 100 -0.29 12.21 -6.95
CA THR A 100 0.85 11.93 -6.07
C THR A 100 0.57 12.54 -4.70
N VAL A 101 0.66 11.71 -3.66
CA VAL A 101 0.44 12.13 -2.27
C VAL A 101 1.57 11.59 -1.40
N ARG A 102 2.06 12.43 -0.50
CA ARG A 102 3.02 12.05 0.52
C ARG A 102 2.29 11.53 1.76
N MET A 103 2.68 10.36 2.22
CA MET A 103 2.30 9.81 3.52
C MET A 103 3.32 10.26 4.56
N GLU A 104 2.88 10.90 5.63
CA GLU A 104 3.78 11.35 6.68
C GLU A 104 4.26 10.22 7.59
N ARG A 105 3.55 9.12 7.60
CA ARG A 105 3.89 7.92 8.39
C ARG A 105 3.35 6.67 7.71
N THR A 106 4.01 5.56 7.97
CA THR A 106 3.57 4.22 7.57
C THR A 106 3.61 3.30 8.78
N LEU A 107 3.17 2.08 8.60
CA LEU A 107 3.35 1.01 9.59
C LEU A 107 4.41 0.03 9.08
N PRO A 108 5.44 -0.27 9.88
CA PRO A 108 6.46 -1.25 9.51
C PRO A 108 6.01 -2.70 9.77
N MET A 109 4.81 -2.90 10.27
CA MET A 109 4.24 -4.18 10.67
C MET A 109 2.93 -4.47 9.94
N ILE A 110 2.59 -5.73 9.81
CA ILE A 110 1.28 -6.19 9.35
C ILE A 110 0.32 -6.17 10.54
N LEU A 111 -0.83 -5.49 10.40
CA LEU A 111 -1.87 -5.40 11.43
C LEU A 111 -3.21 -6.03 11.01
N GLN A 112 -3.31 -6.58 9.82
CA GLN A 112 -4.49 -7.22 9.27
C GLN A 112 -4.55 -8.71 9.68
N TRP A 113 -4.87 -8.98 10.94
CA TRP A 113 -4.75 -10.33 11.50
C TRP A 113 -5.83 -11.31 11.07
N ASP A 114 -7.04 -10.82 10.75
CA ASP A 114 -8.20 -11.64 10.40
C ASP A 114 -8.65 -11.43 8.95
N GLU A 115 -7.79 -10.86 8.11
CA GLU A 115 -8.11 -10.52 6.73
C GLU A 115 -7.20 -11.25 5.75
N SER A 116 -7.67 -11.36 4.52
CA SER A 116 -6.96 -12.04 3.44
C SER A 116 -6.19 -11.07 2.55
N PHE A 117 -5.41 -11.68 1.66
CA PHE A 117 -4.87 -11.03 0.47
C PHE A 117 -5.70 -11.52 -0.71
N ASP A 118 -6.51 -10.62 -1.27
CA ASP A 118 -7.48 -10.95 -2.30
C ASP A 118 -7.12 -10.30 -3.65
N VAL A 119 -7.40 -11.00 -4.74
CA VAL A 119 -7.22 -10.52 -6.11
C VAL A 119 -8.53 -10.71 -6.87
N GLY A 120 -9.02 -9.64 -7.50
CA GLY A 120 -10.24 -9.66 -8.31
C GLY A 120 -11.55 -9.58 -7.51
N SER A 121 -11.49 -9.64 -6.20
CA SER A 121 -12.65 -9.41 -5.31
C SER A 121 -12.15 -9.13 -3.90
N ASP A 122 -12.88 -8.33 -3.14
CA ASP A 122 -12.74 -8.23 -1.69
C ASP A 122 -13.89 -9.04 -1.06
N THR A 123 -13.57 -9.91 -0.11
CA THR A 123 -14.51 -10.94 0.37
C THR A 123 -14.88 -10.84 1.84
N LEU A 124 -14.07 -10.21 2.69
CA LEU A 124 -14.29 -10.14 4.14
C LEU A 124 -14.77 -8.76 4.59
N THR A 125 -13.89 -7.88 5.06
CA THR A 125 -14.27 -6.51 5.44
C THR A 125 -13.59 -5.49 4.54
N GLY A 126 -14.31 -4.45 4.15
CA GLY A 126 -13.79 -3.42 3.26
C GLY A 126 -12.70 -2.57 3.91
N VAL A 127 -11.68 -2.21 3.15
CA VAL A 127 -10.66 -1.25 3.61
C VAL A 127 -11.26 0.16 3.81
N ASN A 128 -12.41 0.41 3.19
CA ASN A 128 -13.20 1.63 3.38
C ASN A 128 -14.69 1.38 3.15
N ASP A 129 -15.44 1.23 4.23
CA ASP A 129 -16.91 0.99 4.18
C ASP A 129 -17.71 2.15 3.54
N ALA A 130 -17.11 3.33 3.41
CA ALA A 130 -17.73 4.47 2.74
C ALA A 130 -17.67 4.37 1.20
N ASP A 131 -16.71 3.63 0.66
CA ASP A 131 -16.54 3.46 -0.78
C ASP A 131 -17.34 2.27 -1.30
N TYR A 132 -17.31 1.12 -0.60
CA TYR A 132 -17.94 -0.12 -1.04
C TYR A 132 -18.26 -1.05 0.14
N LYS A 133 -18.99 -2.11 -0.16
CA LYS A 133 -19.25 -3.23 0.77
C LYS A 133 -18.88 -4.54 0.10
N PRO A 134 -18.17 -5.44 0.78
CA PRO A 134 -17.90 -6.78 0.28
C PRO A 134 -19.21 -7.61 0.12
N PRO A 135 -19.25 -8.58 -0.81
CA PRO A 135 -18.22 -8.85 -1.79
C PRO A 135 -18.14 -7.75 -2.87
N PHE A 136 -16.91 -7.32 -3.19
CA PHE A 136 -16.69 -6.26 -4.18
C PHE A 136 -15.84 -6.80 -5.34
N ALA A 137 -16.52 -7.57 -6.21
CA ALA A 137 -15.90 -8.24 -7.34
C ALA A 137 -15.57 -7.27 -8.47
N LEU A 138 -14.37 -7.45 -9.06
CA LEU A 138 -13.94 -6.69 -10.23
C LEU A 138 -14.79 -7.07 -11.45
N THR A 139 -15.36 -6.08 -12.11
CA THR A 139 -16.16 -6.26 -13.34
C THR A 139 -15.36 -6.02 -14.63
N ALA A 140 -14.12 -5.49 -14.52
CA ALA A 140 -13.16 -5.48 -15.61
C ALA A 140 -12.49 -6.85 -15.75
N ARG A 141 -12.00 -7.17 -16.94
CA ARG A 141 -11.10 -8.33 -17.11
C ARG A 141 -9.71 -7.94 -16.62
N LEU A 142 -9.16 -8.69 -15.68
CA LEU A 142 -7.79 -8.56 -15.23
C LEU A 142 -6.89 -9.46 -16.08
N ASP A 143 -6.10 -8.88 -16.96
CA ASP A 143 -5.18 -9.62 -17.83
C ASP A 143 -3.89 -10.00 -17.11
N ARG A 144 -3.37 -9.09 -16.29
CA ARG A 144 -2.15 -9.31 -15.52
C ARG A 144 -2.10 -8.42 -14.28
N LEU A 145 -1.65 -8.99 -13.17
CA LEU A 145 -1.27 -8.25 -11.98
C LEU A 145 0.23 -8.46 -11.71
N THR A 146 0.97 -7.37 -11.56
CA THR A 146 2.40 -7.39 -11.24
C THR A 146 2.64 -6.66 -9.94
N ILE A 147 3.19 -7.38 -8.95
CA ILE A 147 3.63 -6.82 -7.68
C ILE A 147 5.15 -6.84 -7.68
N LYS A 148 5.75 -5.67 -7.58
CA LYS A 148 7.20 -5.50 -7.53
C LYS A 148 7.57 -4.90 -6.18
N VAL A 149 8.40 -5.61 -5.43
CA VAL A 149 8.89 -5.17 -4.13
C VAL A 149 10.39 -5.07 -4.19
N ASP A 150 10.90 -3.85 -4.06
CA ASP A 150 12.33 -3.58 -4.03
C ASP A 150 12.86 -3.64 -2.59
N ARG A 151 14.09 -4.08 -2.42
CA ARG A 151 14.79 -3.99 -1.15
C ARG A 151 15.31 -2.56 -0.96
N PRO A 152 15.25 -2.00 0.26
CA PRO A 152 15.86 -0.70 0.52
C PRO A 152 17.36 -0.75 0.22
N MET A 153 17.85 0.28 -0.45
CA MET A 153 19.28 0.47 -0.71
C MET A 153 19.95 1.00 0.56
N LEU A 154 20.55 0.11 1.34
CA LEU A 154 21.26 0.48 2.56
C LEU A 154 22.61 1.08 2.21
N SER A 155 22.94 2.24 2.76
CA SER A 155 24.28 2.77 2.76
C SER A 155 25.17 1.99 3.75
N GLN A 156 26.51 2.07 3.60
CA GLN A 156 27.44 1.47 4.56
C GLN A 156 27.25 2.04 5.99
N ALA A 157 26.83 3.30 6.07
CA ALA A 157 26.52 3.93 7.36
C ALA A 157 25.25 3.31 7.99
N ASP A 158 24.20 3.03 7.18
CA ASP A 158 22.98 2.39 7.66
C ASP A 158 23.24 0.95 8.12
N ILE A 159 24.06 0.21 7.37
CA ILE A 159 24.46 -1.16 7.74
C ILE A 159 25.17 -1.16 9.09
N ARG A 160 26.15 -0.27 9.32
CA ARG A 160 26.83 -0.17 10.61
C ARG A 160 25.90 0.19 11.77
N LYS A 161 24.92 1.06 11.54
CA LYS A 161 23.89 1.39 12.55
C LYS A 161 23.01 0.19 12.88
N LEU A 162 22.61 -0.59 11.88
CA LEU A 162 21.83 -1.81 12.09
C LEU A 162 22.62 -2.87 12.87
N GLU A 163 23.89 -3.07 12.51
CA GLU A 163 24.80 -3.99 13.21
C GLU A 163 25.02 -3.56 14.66
N GLY A 164 25.22 -2.26 14.90
CA GLY A 164 25.35 -1.70 16.24
C GLY A 164 24.08 -1.90 17.09
N ALA A 165 22.91 -1.60 16.54
CA ALA A 165 21.62 -1.80 17.22
C ALA A 165 21.36 -3.28 17.52
N GLN A 166 21.73 -4.18 16.62
CA GLN A 166 21.62 -5.62 16.84
C GLN A 166 22.56 -6.10 17.96
N SER A 167 23.80 -5.62 17.98
CA SER A 167 24.78 -5.94 19.02
C SER A 167 24.30 -5.48 20.40
N GLU A 168 23.81 -4.22 20.51
CA GLU A 168 23.26 -3.67 21.76
C GLU A 168 22.06 -4.48 22.26
N ALA A 169 21.16 -4.92 21.35
CA ALA A 169 20.01 -5.73 21.71
C ALA A 169 20.42 -7.13 22.24
N VAL A 170 21.44 -7.75 21.63
CA VAL A 170 21.98 -9.04 22.06
C VAL A 170 22.68 -8.93 23.42
N ASP A 171 23.40 -7.84 23.65
CA ASP A 171 24.11 -7.59 24.93
C ASP A 171 23.18 -7.15 26.05
N GLY A 172 21.87 -7.06 25.82
CA GLY A 172 20.87 -6.66 26.83
C GLY A 172 20.99 -5.20 27.27
N LYS A 173 21.73 -4.37 26.54
CA LYS A 173 21.83 -2.93 26.81
C LYS A 173 20.63 -2.19 26.24
N PRO A 174 20.08 -1.18 26.96
CA PRO A 174 19.00 -0.36 26.40
C PRO A 174 19.49 0.34 25.13
N LEU A 175 18.70 0.29 24.07
CA LEU A 175 18.99 0.98 22.82
C LEU A 175 19.17 2.48 23.08
N THR A 176 20.34 3.01 22.72
CA THR A 176 20.63 4.43 22.86
C THR A 176 19.78 5.22 21.88
N ARG A 177 19.00 6.20 22.36
CA ARG A 177 18.22 7.08 21.49
C ARG A 177 19.13 7.74 20.45
N VAL A 178 18.93 7.45 19.20
CA VAL A 178 19.54 8.20 18.10
C VAL A 178 18.71 9.47 17.94
N GLN A 179 19.28 10.62 18.28
CA GLN A 179 18.69 11.95 18.05
C GLN A 179 18.70 12.29 16.55
#